data_bfae78bc1c57b12808cc69db85f9010b
#
_entry.id   bfae78bc1c57b12808cc69db85f9010b
#
_cell.length_a   1.000
_cell.length_b   1.000
_cell.length_c   1.000
_cell.angle_alpha   90.00
_cell.angle_beta   90.00
_cell.angle_gamma   90.00
#
_symmetry.space_group_name_H-M   'P 1'
#
loop_
_entity.id
_entity.type
_entity.pdbx_description
1 polymer ?
#
loop_
_entity_poly.entity_id
_entity_poly.type
_entity_poly.pdbx_seq_one_letter_code
_entity_poly.pdbx_strand_id
1 'polypeptide(L)'
;MTIKYKTIKEIKKMISKKEISNKEVVQEVYRLINENSHLNAFLTLNEESSIKKAQDLDNNPSDYSLAGIPIAQKDLFCTKGLRTTCGSKILDNFIPPYSATVIENLENADCISIGKTKMDEFAMGSSTETSYFGNVHN
;
A
#
# COMPACT_ATOMS: atom_id res chain seq x y z
N MET A 1 -0.39 -20.43 -0.99
CA MET A 1 -0.48 -20.26 0.49
C MET A 1 -1.05 -18.88 0.74
N THR A 2 -2.06 -18.72 1.59
CA THR A 2 -2.68 -17.40 1.80
C THR A 2 -2.14 -16.68 3.03
N ILE A 3 -1.91 -15.36 2.92
CA ILE A 3 -1.56 -14.48 4.03
C ILE A 3 -2.81 -13.83 4.66
N LYS A 4 -3.99 -14.11 4.09
CA LYS A 4 -5.27 -13.61 4.61
C LYS A 4 -5.42 -13.98 6.09
N TYR A 5 -5.76 -12.98 6.90
CA TYR A 5 -5.90 -13.11 8.37
C TYR A 5 -4.61 -13.34 9.17
N LYS A 6 -3.43 -13.27 8.55
CA LYS A 6 -2.18 -13.32 9.28
C LYS A 6 -1.79 -11.97 9.87
N THR A 7 -1.26 -12.00 11.08
CA THR A 7 -0.68 -10.82 11.73
C THR A 7 0.67 -10.46 11.10
N ILE A 8 1.11 -9.22 11.28
CA ILE A 8 2.46 -8.77 10.87
C ILE A 8 3.54 -9.71 11.44
N LYS A 9 3.41 -10.10 12.73
CA LYS A 9 4.36 -11.00 13.40
C LYS A 9 4.43 -12.39 12.74
N GLU A 10 3.29 -12.91 12.31
CA GLU A 10 3.24 -14.20 11.61
C GLU A 10 3.87 -14.11 10.22
N ILE A 11 3.55 -13.04 9.46
CA ILE A 11 4.16 -12.82 8.13
C ILE A 11 5.68 -12.69 8.26
N LYS A 12 6.18 -11.88 9.19
CA LYS A 12 7.62 -11.75 9.47
C LYS A 12 8.27 -13.08 9.82
N LYS A 13 7.63 -13.89 10.64
CA LYS A 13 8.11 -15.22 11.00
C LYS A 13 8.20 -16.16 9.80
N MET A 14 7.20 -16.11 8.91
CA MET A 14 7.20 -16.92 7.68
C MET A 14 8.33 -16.50 6.74
N ILE A 15 8.55 -15.19 6.56
CA ILE A 15 9.64 -14.65 5.74
C ILE A 15 11.00 -15.08 6.33
N SER A 16 11.21 -14.90 7.65
CA SER A 16 12.49 -15.25 8.31
C SER A 16 12.82 -16.74 8.24
N LYS A 17 11.80 -17.59 8.21
CA LYS A 17 11.94 -19.04 8.03
C LYS A 17 12.03 -19.48 6.56
N LYS A 18 11.98 -18.53 5.62
CA LYS A 18 11.93 -18.80 4.17
C LYS A 18 10.74 -19.68 3.75
N GLU A 19 9.65 -19.64 4.50
CA GLU A 19 8.40 -20.33 4.16
C GLU A 19 7.65 -19.57 3.04
N ILE A 20 7.88 -18.24 2.93
CA ILE A 20 7.38 -17.36 1.88
C ILE A 20 8.39 -16.23 1.65
N SER A 21 8.54 -15.74 0.43
CA SER A 21 9.36 -14.58 0.09
C SER A 21 8.56 -13.27 0.22
N ASN A 22 9.26 -12.12 0.33
CA ASN A 22 8.62 -10.81 0.29
C ASN A 22 7.83 -10.61 -1.02
N LYS A 23 8.40 -11.08 -2.14
CA LYS A 23 7.73 -11.04 -3.45
C LYS A 23 6.41 -11.80 -3.43
N GLU A 24 6.37 -13.02 -2.91
CA GLU A 24 5.15 -13.82 -2.83
C GLU A 24 4.11 -13.17 -1.91
N VAL A 25 4.53 -12.54 -0.80
CA VAL A 25 3.62 -11.73 0.05
C VAL A 25 2.97 -10.62 -0.75
N VAL A 26 3.74 -9.82 -1.49
CA VAL A 26 3.23 -8.71 -2.29
C VAL A 26 2.30 -9.20 -3.41
N GLN A 27 2.67 -10.26 -4.11
CA GLN A 27 1.84 -10.87 -5.16
C GLN A 27 0.49 -11.36 -4.60
N GLU A 28 0.50 -11.99 -3.43
CA GLU A 28 -0.74 -12.44 -2.77
C GLU A 28 -1.62 -11.25 -2.36
N VAL A 29 -1.03 -10.13 -1.90
CA VAL A 29 -1.79 -8.90 -1.61
C VAL A 29 -2.49 -8.39 -2.87
N TYR A 30 -1.79 -8.29 -4.01
CA TYR A 30 -2.42 -7.83 -5.26
C TYR A 30 -3.46 -8.81 -5.79
N ARG A 31 -3.24 -10.12 -5.63
CA ARG A 31 -4.27 -11.12 -5.95
C ARG A 31 -5.54 -10.86 -5.14
N LEU A 32 -5.42 -10.65 -3.83
CA LEU A 32 -6.56 -10.35 -2.95
C LEU A 32 -7.23 -9.02 -3.30
N ILE A 33 -6.48 -7.99 -3.66
CA ILE A 33 -7.03 -6.69 -4.11
C ILE A 33 -7.86 -6.89 -5.39
N ASN A 34 -7.35 -7.64 -6.35
CA ASN A 34 -8.03 -7.89 -7.63
C ASN A 34 -9.30 -8.72 -7.44
N GLU A 35 -9.27 -9.75 -6.62
CA GLU A 35 -10.46 -10.57 -6.28
C GLU A 35 -11.55 -9.76 -5.58
N ASN A 36 -11.17 -8.73 -4.85
CA ASN A 36 -12.08 -7.85 -4.11
C ASN A 36 -12.17 -6.44 -4.73
N SER A 37 -11.94 -6.31 -6.03
CA SER A 37 -11.99 -5.03 -6.74
C SER A 37 -13.34 -4.32 -6.64
N HIS A 38 -14.43 -5.08 -6.47
CA HIS A 38 -15.78 -4.56 -6.24
C HIS A 38 -15.91 -3.70 -4.99
N LEU A 39 -15.01 -3.87 -3.98
CA LEU A 39 -15.00 -3.03 -2.78
C LEU A 39 -14.57 -1.59 -3.08
N ASN A 40 -13.94 -1.33 -4.23
CA ASN A 40 -13.51 0.00 -4.65
C ASN A 40 -12.60 0.71 -3.61
N ALA A 41 -11.75 -0.06 -2.89
CA ALA A 41 -10.97 0.45 -1.76
C ALA A 41 -9.69 1.20 -2.16
N PHE A 42 -9.15 0.97 -3.36
CA PHE A 42 -7.92 1.60 -3.84
C PHE A 42 -8.21 2.62 -4.95
N LEU A 43 -7.45 3.73 -4.94
CA LEU A 43 -7.44 4.76 -5.97
C LEU A 43 -6.30 4.58 -6.97
N THR A 44 -5.15 4.23 -6.45
CA THR A 44 -3.92 4.04 -7.24
C THR A 44 -3.18 2.83 -6.68
N LEU A 45 -2.82 1.90 -7.52
CA LEU A 45 -1.97 0.76 -7.16
C LEU A 45 -0.51 1.06 -7.55
N ASN A 46 0.45 0.47 -6.82
CA ASN A 46 1.89 0.67 -7.01
C ASN A 46 2.59 -0.66 -7.29
N GLU A 47 1.96 -1.52 -8.12
CA GLU A 47 2.32 -2.93 -8.26
C GLU A 47 3.77 -3.15 -8.70
N GLU A 48 4.19 -2.50 -9.80
CA GLU A 48 5.53 -2.67 -10.35
C GLU A 48 6.62 -2.31 -9.33
N SER A 49 6.52 -1.13 -8.71
CA SER A 49 7.49 -0.68 -7.70
C SER A 49 7.48 -1.55 -6.45
N SER A 50 6.29 -2.01 -6.04
CA SER A 50 6.14 -2.90 -4.86
C SER A 50 6.81 -4.25 -5.08
N ILE A 51 6.60 -4.86 -6.25
CA ILE A 51 7.22 -6.14 -6.61
C ILE A 51 8.74 -5.99 -6.69
N LYS A 52 9.23 -4.90 -7.31
CA LYS A 52 10.65 -4.61 -7.38
C LYS A 52 11.27 -4.47 -5.99
N LYS A 53 10.67 -3.63 -5.10
CA LYS A 53 11.15 -3.47 -3.71
C LYS A 53 11.15 -4.80 -2.95
N ALA A 54 10.11 -5.62 -3.14
CA ALA A 54 10.03 -6.95 -2.53
C ALA A 54 11.16 -7.88 -2.99
N GLN A 55 11.47 -7.90 -4.30
CA GLN A 55 12.59 -8.66 -4.84
C GLN A 55 13.95 -8.17 -4.33
N ASP A 56 14.11 -6.84 -4.21
CA ASP A 56 15.34 -6.25 -3.66
C ASP A 56 15.55 -6.69 -2.20
N LEU A 57 14.48 -6.75 -1.39
CA LEU A 57 14.52 -7.25 -0.01
C LEU A 57 14.75 -8.79 0.09
N ASP A 58 14.27 -9.55 -0.89
CA ASP A 58 14.58 -11.00 -0.95
C ASP A 58 16.06 -11.26 -1.25
N ASN A 59 16.69 -10.40 -2.06
CA ASN A 59 18.11 -10.48 -2.40
C ASN A 59 19.01 -9.87 -1.32
N ASN A 60 18.56 -8.80 -0.68
CA ASN A 60 19.28 -8.03 0.34
C ASN A 60 18.39 -7.85 1.57
N PRO A 61 18.31 -8.86 2.45
CA PRO A 61 17.46 -8.81 3.63
C PRO A 61 17.78 -7.62 4.54
N SER A 62 16.76 -7.01 5.09
CA SER A 62 16.83 -5.87 6.00
C SER A 62 16.44 -6.27 7.42
N ASP A 63 17.17 -5.76 8.42
CA ASP A 63 16.95 -6.06 9.84
C ASP A 63 15.84 -5.20 10.49
N TYR A 64 15.25 -4.25 9.76
CA TYR A 64 14.16 -3.44 10.30
C TYR A 64 12.92 -4.30 10.63
N SER A 65 12.28 -3.95 11.75
CA SER A 65 11.14 -4.73 12.26
C SER A 65 9.94 -4.79 11.30
N LEU A 66 9.79 -3.77 10.44
CA LEU A 66 8.72 -3.66 9.44
C LEU A 66 9.18 -3.99 8.01
N ALA A 67 10.43 -4.37 7.80
CA ALA A 67 10.93 -4.70 6.47
C ALA A 67 10.09 -5.78 5.77
N GLY A 68 9.72 -5.53 4.54
CA GLY A 68 8.92 -6.43 3.72
C GLY A 68 7.42 -6.42 4.02
N ILE A 69 6.95 -5.62 5.00
CA ILE A 69 5.52 -5.52 5.31
C ILE A 69 4.81 -4.62 4.31
N PRO A 70 3.76 -5.14 3.61
CA PRO A 70 2.97 -4.35 2.69
C PRO A 70 2.09 -3.33 3.42
N ILE A 71 2.11 -2.08 2.97
CA ILE A 71 1.36 -0.96 3.55
C ILE A 71 0.46 -0.33 2.50
N ALA A 72 -0.83 -0.25 2.78
CA ALA A 72 -1.79 0.56 2.05
C ALA A 72 -1.82 1.97 2.67
N GLN A 73 -1.58 2.99 1.86
CA GLN A 73 -1.47 4.37 2.31
C GLN A 73 -2.76 5.14 2.03
N LYS A 74 -3.30 5.85 3.02
CA LYS A 74 -4.42 6.75 2.76
C LYS A 74 -4.02 7.80 1.72
N ASP A 75 -4.90 8.09 0.77
CA ASP A 75 -4.63 8.99 -0.35
C ASP A 75 -4.47 10.48 0.05
N LEU A 76 -4.45 10.75 1.34
CA LEU A 76 -4.08 12.03 1.95
C LEU A 76 -2.57 12.26 1.98
N PHE A 77 -1.79 11.18 2.17
CA PHE A 77 -0.34 11.30 2.34
C PHE A 77 0.35 11.44 1.00
N CYS A 78 1.00 12.58 0.77
CA CYS A 78 1.87 12.74 -0.40
C CYS A 78 2.91 11.64 -0.43
N THR A 79 3.01 10.97 -1.58
CA THR A 79 3.98 9.91 -1.84
C THR A 79 4.72 10.26 -3.12
N LYS A 80 6.01 10.49 -3.03
CA LYS A 80 6.83 10.94 -4.17
C LYS A 80 6.69 9.98 -5.35
N GLY A 81 6.36 10.54 -6.51
CA GLY A 81 6.22 9.79 -7.76
C GLY A 81 4.96 8.93 -7.87
N LEU A 82 4.10 8.87 -6.84
CA LEU A 82 2.84 8.13 -6.86
C LEU A 82 1.66 9.09 -6.80
N ARG A 83 0.74 8.99 -7.76
CA ARG A 83 -0.47 9.83 -7.84
C ARG A 83 -1.18 9.89 -6.48
N THR A 84 -1.46 11.12 -6.02
CA THR A 84 -2.10 11.41 -4.73
C THR A 84 -3.18 12.46 -4.92
N THR A 85 -4.45 12.10 -4.70
CA THR A 85 -5.59 12.92 -5.11
C THR A 85 -6.37 13.53 -3.97
N CYS A 86 -6.15 13.10 -2.73
CA CYS A 86 -6.99 13.45 -1.56
C CYS A 86 -8.49 13.20 -1.80
N GLY A 87 -8.85 12.22 -2.65
CA GLY A 87 -10.24 11.93 -3.03
C GLY A 87 -10.89 13.00 -3.92
N SER A 88 -10.13 13.97 -4.43
CA SER A 88 -10.63 15.14 -5.18
C SER A 88 -10.26 15.09 -6.66
N LYS A 89 -11.21 15.53 -7.51
CA LYS A 89 -10.95 15.75 -8.94
C LYS A 89 -9.89 16.84 -9.18
N ILE A 90 -9.79 17.82 -8.29
CA ILE A 90 -8.81 18.91 -8.42
C ILE A 90 -7.38 18.39 -8.48
N LEU A 91 -7.09 17.31 -7.75
CA LEU A 91 -5.79 16.66 -7.68
C LEU A 91 -5.70 15.36 -8.48
N ASP A 92 -6.63 15.11 -9.39
CA ASP A 92 -6.71 13.84 -10.13
C ASP A 92 -5.41 13.44 -10.84
N ASN A 93 -4.67 14.39 -11.35
CA ASN A 93 -3.39 14.16 -12.05
C ASN A 93 -2.17 14.61 -11.23
N PHE A 94 -2.33 14.88 -9.94
CA PHE A 94 -1.23 15.34 -9.11
C PHE A 94 -0.29 14.18 -8.73
N ILE A 95 0.98 14.32 -9.07
CA ILE A 95 2.07 13.43 -8.67
C ILE A 95 3.02 14.24 -7.79
N PRO A 96 3.06 14.00 -6.47
CA PRO A 96 3.90 14.75 -5.55
C PRO A 96 5.39 14.60 -5.89
N PRO A 97 6.17 15.70 -5.88
CA PRO A 97 7.64 15.64 -6.01
C PRO A 97 8.34 15.31 -4.67
N TYR A 98 7.59 15.12 -3.60
CA TYR A 98 8.06 14.81 -2.23
C TYR A 98 7.13 13.81 -1.55
N SER A 99 7.63 13.16 -0.50
CA SER A 99 6.82 12.33 0.40
C SER A 99 6.52 13.05 1.71
N ALA A 100 5.39 12.72 2.33
CA ALA A 100 5.10 13.11 3.71
C ALA A 100 6.07 12.39 4.67
N THR A 101 6.45 13.01 5.78
CA THR A 101 7.40 12.45 6.75
C THR A 101 7.04 11.03 7.21
N VAL A 102 5.73 10.75 7.41
CA VAL A 102 5.28 9.42 7.79
C VAL A 102 5.57 8.37 6.69
N ILE A 103 5.45 8.77 5.43
CA ILE A 103 5.76 7.90 4.29
C ILE A 103 7.26 7.66 4.19
N GLU A 104 8.08 8.71 4.33
CA GLU A 104 9.54 8.57 4.37
C GLU A 104 9.99 7.64 5.51
N ASN A 105 9.40 7.75 6.69
CA ASN A 105 9.69 6.87 7.82
C ASN A 105 9.33 5.41 7.54
N LEU A 106 8.21 5.15 6.88
CA LEU A 106 7.81 3.79 6.48
C LEU A 106 8.73 3.22 5.39
N GLU A 107 9.12 4.05 4.41
CA GLU A 107 10.07 3.67 3.35
C GLU A 107 11.45 3.37 3.93
N ASN A 108 11.93 4.19 4.88
CA ASN A 108 13.19 3.98 5.59
C ASN A 108 13.16 2.76 6.51
N ALA A 109 12.00 2.32 6.96
CA ALA A 109 11.80 1.08 7.70
C ALA A 109 11.61 -0.15 6.77
N ASP A 110 11.86 0.01 5.47
CA ASP A 110 11.71 -1.00 4.43
C ASP A 110 10.31 -1.61 4.30
N CYS A 111 9.27 -0.83 4.65
CA CYS A 111 7.91 -1.19 4.28
C CYS A 111 7.72 -1.14 2.76
N ILE A 112 6.75 -1.89 2.27
CA ILE A 112 6.42 -1.95 0.84
C ILE A 112 5.11 -1.23 0.58
N SER A 113 5.15 -0.10 -0.13
CA SER A 113 3.96 0.68 -0.50
C SER A 113 3.14 -0.03 -1.58
N ILE A 114 1.94 -0.49 -1.23
CA ILE A 114 1.05 -1.21 -2.16
C ILE A 114 0.23 -0.24 -3.02
N GLY A 115 -0.15 0.90 -2.48
CA GLY A 115 -0.97 1.87 -3.19
C GLY A 115 -1.72 2.81 -2.26
N LYS A 116 -2.61 3.61 -2.85
CA LYS A 116 -3.36 4.66 -2.22
C LYS A 116 -4.80 4.23 -1.99
N THR A 117 -5.25 4.27 -0.73
CA THR A 117 -6.63 3.92 -0.38
C THR A 117 -7.56 5.12 -0.46
N LYS A 118 -8.81 4.84 -0.79
CA LYS A 118 -9.87 5.86 -0.89
C LYS A 118 -10.14 6.56 0.43
N MET A 119 -10.68 7.76 0.29
CA MET A 119 -11.03 8.64 1.39
C MET A 119 -12.08 9.65 0.92
N ASP A 120 -12.76 10.28 1.87
CA ASP A 120 -13.57 11.47 1.60
C ASP A 120 -12.71 12.61 1.05
N GLU A 121 -13.29 13.46 0.21
CA GLU A 121 -12.58 14.59 -0.39
C GLU A 121 -11.93 15.46 0.69
N PHE A 122 -10.60 15.65 0.59
CA PHE A 122 -9.75 16.38 1.56
C PHE A 122 -9.93 15.94 3.01
N ALA A 123 -10.30 14.67 3.25
CA ALA A 123 -10.57 14.10 4.57
C ALA A 123 -11.75 14.76 5.32
N MET A 124 -12.66 15.40 4.61
CA MET A 124 -13.81 16.09 5.16
C MET A 124 -15.06 15.20 5.16
N GLY A 125 -14.97 14.03 5.81
CA GLY A 125 -16.05 13.07 5.91
C GLY A 125 -15.64 11.81 6.68
N SER A 126 -16.53 10.82 6.78
CA SER A 126 -16.33 9.60 7.56
C SER A 126 -16.75 8.30 6.86
N SER A 127 -17.26 8.40 5.62
CA SER A 127 -17.91 7.27 4.94
C SER A 127 -17.51 7.09 3.47
N THR A 128 -16.58 7.88 2.97
CA THR A 128 -16.14 7.96 1.56
C THR A 128 -17.23 8.46 0.57
N GLU A 129 -18.34 9.00 1.07
CA GLU A 129 -19.45 9.50 0.27
C GLU A 129 -19.11 10.74 -0.56
N THR A 130 -18.16 11.56 -0.08
CA THR A 130 -17.73 12.77 -0.76
C THR A 130 -16.58 12.57 -1.74
N SER A 131 -16.06 11.35 -1.84
CA SER A 131 -14.99 11.03 -2.78
C SER A 131 -15.46 11.19 -4.23
N TYR A 132 -14.72 11.97 -5.02
CA TYR A 132 -14.98 12.07 -6.47
C TYR A 132 -14.91 10.72 -7.19
N PHE A 133 -14.12 9.78 -6.66
CA PHE A 133 -13.86 8.47 -7.28
C PHE A 133 -14.83 7.37 -6.81
N GLY A 134 -15.94 7.77 -6.20
CA GLY A 134 -17.00 6.87 -5.71
C GLY A 134 -16.69 6.24 -4.35
N ASN A 135 -17.71 5.63 -3.78
CA ASN A 135 -17.70 5.09 -2.43
C ASN A 135 -16.87 3.79 -2.33
N VAL A 136 -16.40 3.50 -1.13
CA VAL A 136 -15.94 2.16 -0.75
C VAL A 136 -17.17 1.33 -0.35
N HIS A 137 -17.19 0.07 -0.73
CA HIS A 137 -18.26 -0.88 -0.42
C HIS A 137 -17.79 -1.88 0.64
N ASN A 138 -18.74 -2.35 1.45
CA ASN A 138 -18.49 -3.37 2.47
C ASN A 138 -19.18 -4.69 2.10
#